data_d766ec828cbc7631ea00b27131766da3
#
_entry.id   d766ec828cbc7631ea00b27131766da3
#
_cell.length_a   1.000
_cell.length_b   1.000
_cell.length_c   1.000
_cell.angle_alpha   90.00
_cell.angle_beta   90.00
_cell.angle_gamma   90.00
#
_symmetry.space_group_name_H-M   'P 1'
#
loop_
_entity.id
_entity.type
_entity.pdbx_description
1 polymer ?
#
loop_
_entity_poly.entity_id
_entity_poly.type
_entity_poly.pdbx_seq_one_letter_code
_entity_poly.pdbx_strand_id
1 'polypeptide(L)'
;MTRPAFLPALLLLALSACASRPPVDAAEASIRAGCRTEADRMMASRERGQIMRTDERDARLGSLDGGGLRRPSDSLGERFERDRMVEECVARSRTTRPGG
;
A
#
# COMPACT_ATOMS: atom_id res chain seq x y z
N MET A 1 17.29 42.11 25.66
CA MET A 1 17.70 41.75 24.30
C MET A 1 18.13 40.28 24.28
N THR A 2 17.19 39.36 24.27
CA THR A 2 17.43 37.91 24.25
C THR A 2 17.66 37.46 22.83
N ARG A 3 18.86 36.97 22.56
CA ARG A 3 19.37 36.58 21.25
C ARG A 3 18.58 35.39 20.69
N PRO A 4 18.19 35.38 19.38
CA PRO A 4 17.41 34.30 18.74
C PRO A 4 18.27 33.08 18.38
N ALA A 5 19.26 32.75 19.22
CA ALA A 5 20.15 31.60 18.97
C ALA A 5 19.53 30.22 19.33
N PHE A 6 18.40 30.24 20.02
CA PHE A 6 17.74 28.98 20.44
C PHE A 6 16.85 28.34 19.35
N LEU A 7 16.37 29.13 18.39
CA LEU A 7 15.52 28.65 17.30
C LEU A 7 16.21 27.62 16.37
N PRO A 8 17.46 27.83 15.92
CA PRO A 8 18.13 26.84 15.06
C PRO A 8 18.49 25.55 15.80
N ALA A 9 18.76 25.62 17.10
CA ALA A 9 19.06 24.41 17.89
C ALA A 9 17.82 23.53 18.08
N LEU A 10 16.65 24.12 18.25
CA LEU A 10 15.38 23.38 18.37
C LEU A 10 14.98 22.73 17.04
N LEU A 11 15.27 23.39 15.91
CA LEU A 11 15.00 22.84 14.57
C LEU A 11 15.88 21.63 14.24
N LEU A 12 17.15 21.65 14.66
CA LEU A 12 18.09 20.54 14.46
C LEU A 12 17.71 19.30 15.30
N LEU A 13 17.17 19.49 16.50
CA LEU A 13 16.68 18.39 17.35
C LEU A 13 15.42 17.74 16.77
N ALA A 14 14.55 18.50 16.12
CA ALA A 14 13.35 17.96 15.49
C ALA A 14 13.66 17.11 14.24
N LEU A 15 14.70 17.41 13.50
CA LEU A 15 15.11 16.63 12.34
C LEU A 15 15.77 15.29 12.72
N SER A 16 16.45 15.21 13.87
CA SER A 16 17.09 13.97 14.32
C SER A 16 16.08 12.93 14.82
N ALA A 17 14.90 13.33 15.27
CA ALA A 17 13.85 12.40 15.71
C ALA A 17 13.24 11.59 14.55
N CYS A 18 13.31 12.08 13.31
CA CYS A 18 12.82 11.34 12.14
C CYS A 18 13.77 10.25 11.65
N ALA A 19 15.01 10.23 12.10
CA ALA A 19 16.03 9.27 11.66
C ALA A 19 16.05 7.96 12.49
N SER A 20 15.34 7.90 13.60
CA SER A 20 15.31 6.73 14.50
C SER A 20 14.23 5.73 14.08
N ARG A 21 14.21 5.33 12.79
CA ARG A 21 13.45 4.14 12.42
C ARG A 21 14.20 2.94 12.97
N PRO A 22 13.57 2.08 13.81
CA PRO A 22 14.24 0.87 14.25
C PRO A 22 14.72 0.11 13.03
N PRO A 23 15.92 -0.49 13.05
CA PRO A 23 16.39 -1.31 11.97
C PRO A 23 15.39 -2.43 11.75
N VAL A 24 14.58 -2.31 10.69
CA VAL A 24 13.71 -3.40 10.24
C VAL A 24 14.67 -4.50 9.83
N ASP A 25 14.57 -5.65 10.46
CA ASP A 25 15.40 -6.79 10.11
C ASP A 25 15.33 -6.99 8.59
N ALA A 26 16.47 -7.07 7.92
CA ALA A 26 16.52 -7.15 6.46
C ALA A 26 15.68 -8.31 5.91
N ALA A 27 15.58 -9.39 6.70
CA ALA A 27 14.73 -10.54 6.42
C ALA A 27 13.23 -10.17 6.45
N GLU A 28 12.78 -9.37 7.42
CA GLU A 28 11.39 -8.93 7.49
C GLU A 28 11.05 -7.95 6.35
N ALA A 29 11.98 -7.07 6.01
CA ALA A 29 11.82 -6.16 4.88
C ALA A 29 11.66 -6.92 3.55
N SER A 30 12.44 -7.98 3.32
CA SER A 30 12.36 -8.81 2.12
C SER A 30 11.03 -9.57 2.03
N ILE A 31 10.56 -10.15 3.14
CA ILE A 31 9.25 -10.82 3.20
C ILE A 31 8.14 -9.83 2.87
N ARG A 32 8.15 -8.66 3.48
CA ARG A 32 7.15 -7.61 3.23
C ARG A 32 7.17 -7.13 1.78
N ALA A 33 8.34 -6.99 1.17
CA ALA A 33 8.47 -6.66 -0.26
C ALA A 33 7.88 -7.75 -1.17
N GLY A 34 8.15 -9.01 -0.90
CA GLY A 34 7.56 -10.14 -1.61
C GLY A 34 6.02 -10.17 -1.49
N CYS A 35 5.50 -9.98 -0.28
CA CYS A 35 4.05 -9.92 -0.04
C CYS A 35 3.37 -8.77 -0.76
N ARG A 36 4.01 -7.60 -0.88
CA ARG A 36 3.51 -6.48 -1.67
C ARG A 36 3.40 -6.83 -3.15
N THR A 37 4.44 -7.44 -3.71
CA THR A 37 4.45 -7.85 -5.12
C THR A 37 3.34 -8.86 -5.41
N GLU A 38 3.09 -9.80 -4.52
CA GLU A 38 2.01 -10.77 -4.66
C GLU A 38 0.63 -10.11 -4.58
N ALA A 39 0.41 -9.24 -3.60
CA ALA A 39 -0.82 -8.47 -3.48
C ALA A 39 -1.10 -7.64 -4.75
N ASP A 40 -0.09 -6.95 -5.29
CA ASP A 40 -0.22 -6.17 -6.52
C ASP A 40 -0.60 -7.02 -7.72
N ARG A 41 -0.03 -8.22 -7.86
CA ARG A 41 -0.40 -9.17 -8.92
C ARG A 41 -1.86 -9.63 -8.80
N MET A 42 -2.30 -9.93 -7.58
CA MET A 42 -3.68 -10.34 -7.33
C MET A 42 -4.66 -9.21 -7.63
N MET A 43 -4.37 -8.00 -7.21
CA MET A 43 -5.19 -6.83 -7.53
C MET A 43 -5.27 -6.58 -9.04
N ALA A 44 -4.14 -6.60 -9.74
CA ALA A 44 -4.09 -6.44 -11.20
C ALA A 44 -4.86 -7.53 -11.96
N SER A 45 -4.89 -8.76 -11.44
CA SER A 45 -5.68 -9.85 -12.07
C SER A 45 -7.18 -9.64 -11.90
N ARG A 46 -7.61 -9.15 -10.74
CA ARG A 46 -9.02 -8.81 -10.46
C ARG A 46 -9.48 -7.64 -11.32
N GLU A 47 -8.66 -6.61 -11.43
CA GLU A 47 -8.96 -5.43 -12.25
C GLU A 47 -9.17 -5.80 -13.72
N ARG A 48 -8.31 -6.63 -14.29
CA ARG A 48 -8.49 -7.17 -15.66
C ARG A 48 -9.81 -7.92 -15.83
N GLY A 49 -10.17 -8.75 -14.85
CA GLY A 49 -11.44 -9.47 -14.88
C GLY A 49 -12.67 -8.55 -14.78
N GLN A 50 -12.57 -7.45 -14.07
CA GLN A 50 -13.64 -6.45 -13.97
C GLN A 50 -13.79 -5.64 -15.27
N ILE A 51 -12.69 -5.22 -15.88
CA ILE A 51 -12.69 -4.51 -17.16
C ILE A 51 -13.38 -5.36 -18.23
N MET A 52 -13.02 -6.65 -18.35
CA MET A 52 -13.65 -7.55 -19.31
C MET A 52 -15.16 -7.69 -19.10
N ARG A 53 -15.62 -7.75 -17.85
CA ARG A 53 -17.06 -7.84 -17.55
C ARG A 53 -17.81 -6.56 -17.83
N THR A 54 -17.19 -5.40 -17.59
CA THR A 54 -17.77 -4.09 -17.94
C THR A 54 -17.86 -3.92 -19.43
N ASP A 55 -16.83 -4.21 -20.16
CA ASP A 55 -16.82 -4.14 -21.64
C ASP A 55 -17.88 -5.07 -22.26
N GLU A 56 -18.02 -6.28 -21.73
CA GLU A 56 -19.05 -7.22 -22.18
C GLU A 56 -20.48 -6.72 -21.88
N ARG A 57 -20.67 -6.12 -20.70
CA ARG A 57 -21.97 -5.53 -20.32
C ARG A 57 -22.30 -4.33 -21.19
N ASP A 58 -21.36 -3.43 -21.40
CA ASP A 58 -21.55 -2.23 -22.19
C ASP A 58 -21.81 -2.58 -23.68
N ALA A 59 -21.13 -3.61 -24.20
CA ALA A 59 -21.40 -4.15 -25.53
C ALA A 59 -22.82 -4.72 -25.67
N ARG A 60 -23.36 -5.36 -24.63
CA ARG A 60 -24.74 -5.91 -24.64
C ARG A 60 -25.81 -4.86 -24.46
N LEU A 61 -25.57 -3.83 -23.68
CA LEU A 61 -26.54 -2.80 -23.36
C LEU A 61 -26.52 -1.63 -24.36
N GLY A 62 -25.55 -1.56 -25.24
CA GLY A 62 -25.37 -0.44 -26.16
C GLY A 62 -25.14 0.89 -25.46
N SER A 63 -24.75 0.84 -24.21
CA SER A 63 -24.58 2.00 -23.37
C SER A 63 -23.26 2.67 -23.68
N LEU A 64 -23.35 3.81 -24.35
CA LEU A 64 -22.26 4.76 -24.55
C LEU A 64 -22.03 5.63 -23.29
N ASP A 65 -22.57 5.23 -22.15
CA ASP A 65 -22.24 5.85 -20.89
C ASP A 65 -20.79 5.55 -20.53
N GLY A 66 -19.97 6.47 -21.02
CA GLY A 66 -18.53 6.43 -20.94
C GLY A 66 -18.03 5.98 -19.60
N GLY A 67 -17.20 5.00 -19.66
CA GLY A 67 -16.47 4.29 -18.65
C GLY A 67 -16.62 4.81 -17.23
N GLY A 68 -17.17 3.99 -16.37
CA GLY A 68 -17.48 4.34 -15.01
C GLY A 68 -16.34 5.12 -14.36
N LEU A 69 -16.62 6.38 -14.08
CA LEU A 69 -15.72 7.23 -13.32
C LEU A 69 -15.42 6.50 -12.02
N ARG A 70 -14.20 5.99 -11.90
CA ARG A 70 -13.69 5.33 -10.71
C ARG A 70 -13.93 6.26 -9.54
N ARG A 71 -14.83 5.90 -8.64
CA ARG A 71 -15.16 6.75 -7.50
C ARG A 71 -13.96 6.81 -6.57
N PRO A 72 -13.67 7.96 -5.94
CA PRO A 72 -12.58 8.08 -4.95
C PRO A 72 -12.71 7.05 -3.81
N SER A 73 -13.93 6.67 -3.45
CA SER A 73 -14.22 5.62 -2.47
C SER A 73 -13.68 4.24 -2.89
N ASP A 74 -13.69 3.93 -4.19
CA ASP A 74 -13.23 2.65 -4.70
C ASP A 74 -11.72 2.52 -4.56
N SER A 75 -10.99 3.62 -4.75
CA SER A 75 -9.54 3.66 -4.58
C SER A 75 -9.08 3.47 -3.12
N LEU A 76 -9.87 3.95 -2.16
CA LEU A 76 -9.60 3.73 -0.73
C LEU A 76 -9.87 2.29 -0.34
N GLY A 77 -10.96 1.70 -0.82
CA GLY A 77 -11.29 0.29 -0.61
C GLY A 77 -10.20 -0.63 -1.16
N GLU A 78 -9.70 -0.36 -2.36
CA GLU A 78 -8.63 -1.11 -2.99
C GLU A 78 -7.32 -1.04 -2.18
N ARG A 79 -6.95 0.14 -1.66
CA ARG A 79 -5.77 0.30 -0.81
C ARG A 79 -5.90 -0.50 0.47
N PHE A 80 -7.04 -0.41 1.12
CA PHE A 80 -7.31 -1.15 2.35
C PHE A 80 -7.25 -2.67 2.13
N GLU A 81 -7.85 -3.16 1.06
CA GLU A 81 -7.81 -4.58 0.70
C GLU A 81 -6.39 -5.06 0.37
N ARG A 82 -5.63 -4.25 -0.35
CA ARG A 82 -4.22 -4.50 -0.63
C ARG A 82 -3.38 -4.61 0.64
N ASP A 83 -3.51 -3.62 1.53
CA ASP A 83 -2.74 -3.60 2.77
C ASP A 83 -3.09 -4.80 3.66
N ARG A 84 -4.36 -5.17 3.71
CA ARG A 84 -4.82 -6.37 4.40
C ARG A 84 -4.19 -7.64 3.84
N MET A 85 -4.15 -7.81 2.52
CA MET A 85 -3.49 -8.97 1.89
C MET A 85 -2.00 -9.02 2.22
N VAL A 86 -1.31 -7.88 2.26
CA VAL A 86 0.10 -7.80 2.64
C VAL A 86 0.30 -8.25 4.09
N GLU A 87 -0.51 -7.75 5.02
CA GLU A 87 -0.39 -8.13 6.44
C GLU A 87 -0.70 -9.62 6.67
N GLU A 88 -1.71 -10.17 6.01
CA GLU A 88 -2.03 -11.60 6.07
C GLU A 88 -0.90 -12.48 5.49
N CYS A 89 -0.26 -12.04 4.41
CA CYS A 89 0.90 -12.72 3.83
C CYS A 89 2.09 -12.70 4.77
N VAL A 90 2.41 -11.54 5.36
CA VAL A 90 3.50 -11.39 6.34
C VAL A 90 3.25 -12.26 7.58
N ALA A 91 2.03 -12.25 8.11
CA ALA A 91 1.65 -13.08 9.25
C ALA A 91 1.85 -14.57 8.94
N ARG A 92 1.43 -15.03 7.78
CA ARG A 92 1.60 -16.41 7.31
C ARG A 92 3.06 -16.79 7.17
N SER A 93 3.87 -15.88 6.63
CA SER A 93 5.32 -16.10 6.47
C SER A 93 6.06 -16.21 7.81
N ARG A 94 5.57 -15.53 8.84
CA ARG A 94 6.12 -15.65 10.20
C ARG A 94 5.80 -17.00 10.85
N THR A 95 4.59 -17.52 10.64
CA THR A 95 4.18 -18.82 11.17
C THR A 95 4.84 -20.01 10.48
N THR A 96 5.19 -19.84 9.20
CA THR A 96 5.82 -20.91 8.39
C THR A 96 7.33 -20.98 8.61
N ARG A 97 7.95 -19.99 9.25
CA ARG A 97 9.37 -20.03 9.59
C ARG A 97 9.54 -20.87 10.87
N PRO A 98 10.02 -22.13 10.78
CA PRO A 98 10.35 -22.90 11.97
C PRO A 98 11.46 -22.15 12.71
N GLY A 99 11.26 -21.95 14.01
CA GLY A 99 12.02 -21.08 14.87
C GLY A 99 13.51 -21.06 14.59
N GLY A 100 13.99 -19.85 14.36
CA GLY A 100 15.40 -19.56 14.46
C GLY A 100 15.73 -19.24 15.89
#